data_206cf6a827d4df476b808af88022d158
#
_entry.id   206cf6a827d4df476b808af88022d158
#
_cell.length_a   1.000
_cell.length_b   1.000
_cell.length_c   1.000
_cell.angle_alpha   90.00
_cell.angle_beta   90.00
_cell.angle_gamma   90.00
#
_symmetry.space_group_name_H-M   'P 1'
#
loop_
_entity.id
_entity.type
_entity.pdbx_description
1 polymer ?
#
loop_
_entity_poly.entity_id
_entity_poly.type
_entity_poly.pdbx_seq_one_letter_code
_entity_poly.pdbx_strand_id
1 'polypeptide(L)'
;MTQIAHPELEGLGKYQYGWADRDVAGEKSKRGLNEDVVRDISAKKNEPQWMLDLRLKGLSLFDKKPMPNWGSDLTTIDFDNIKYFVRSTEKQAKSWEELPEDIKNTYDKLGIPEAERQRLVAGVAAQYESEVVYHSIREDLEKQGVLFLDTDSGLKQHEALFKEYFGTVIPVGDNKFAALNTAVWSGGSFIYVPKGVHVEIPLQAYFRINTENMGQFERTLIIADEGSYVHYVEGCTAPIYSTDSLHSAVVEIIVKKNARVRYTTIQNWSNNVYNLVTKRATCAEGATMEWIDGNIGSKVTMKYPAVFMMGPHSKGETLSIAFAGEGQHQDAGAKMVHAAPHTSSTIISKSVARGGGRTSYRGLVQIQEGAHHSKSTVKCDALLVDTISRSDTYPYVDVREDDVAMGHEATVSKISDDQLFYLMSRGLSEDEAMAMIVRGFIEPIARELPMEYALELNRLIELQMEGAVG
;
A
#
# COMPACT_ATOMS: atom_id res chain seq x y z
N MET A 1 7.72 27.62 -22.13
CA MET A 1 8.73 26.79 -21.47
C MET A 1 8.96 25.54 -22.33
N THR A 2 10.19 25.31 -22.73
CA THR A 2 10.55 24.14 -23.55
C THR A 2 10.33 22.90 -22.69
N GLN A 3 9.33 22.06 -23.02
CA GLN A 3 9.23 20.72 -22.49
C GLN A 3 10.52 19.99 -22.83
N ILE A 4 11.29 19.61 -21.82
CA ILE A 4 12.39 18.67 -22.00
C ILE A 4 11.71 17.34 -22.30
N ALA A 5 11.67 16.97 -23.57
CA ALA A 5 11.21 15.66 -23.98
C ALA A 5 12.25 14.63 -23.48
N HIS A 6 11.86 13.77 -22.58
CA HIS A 6 12.60 12.57 -22.20
C HIS A 6 12.05 11.42 -23.02
N PRO A 7 12.68 11.02 -24.15
CA PRO A 7 12.20 9.94 -25.01
C PRO A 7 12.08 8.61 -24.27
N GLU A 8 12.90 8.41 -23.21
CA GLU A 8 12.86 7.26 -22.31
C GLU A 8 11.59 7.17 -21.46
N LEU A 9 10.81 8.24 -21.39
CA LEU A 9 9.55 8.32 -20.64
C LEU A 9 8.31 8.35 -21.55
N GLU A 10 8.50 8.31 -22.88
CA GLU A 10 7.39 8.22 -23.83
C GLU A 10 6.72 6.84 -23.72
N GLY A 11 5.52 6.82 -23.14
CA GLY A 11 4.73 5.62 -22.89
C GLY A 11 4.36 5.44 -21.43
N LEU A 12 5.16 5.92 -20.46
CA LEU A 12 4.87 5.85 -19.03
C LEU A 12 3.73 6.78 -18.58
N GLY A 13 3.26 7.67 -19.43
CA GLY A 13 2.21 8.65 -19.13
C GLY A 13 0.86 8.43 -19.85
N LYS A 14 0.63 7.27 -20.49
CA LYS A 14 -0.63 6.98 -21.22
C LYS A 14 -1.70 6.30 -20.38
N TYR A 15 -1.64 6.43 -19.07
CA TYR A 15 -2.63 5.84 -18.19
C TYR A 15 -4.00 6.50 -18.37
N GLN A 16 -5.00 5.71 -18.76
CA GLN A 16 -6.40 6.12 -18.81
C GLN A 16 -7.11 5.50 -17.60
N TYR A 17 -7.54 6.33 -16.67
CA TYR A 17 -8.22 5.89 -15.45
C TYR A 17 -9.65 5.43 -15.75
N GLY A 18 -10.16 4.47 -14.93
CA GLY A 18 -11.55 4.07 -14.94
C GLY A 18 -11.95 3.08 -16.04
N TRP A 19 -11.03 2.60 -16.87
CA TRP A 19 -11.34 1.57 -17.86
C TRP A 19 -11.41 0.17 -17.23
N ALA A 20 -12.29 -0.68 -17.76
CA ALA A 20 -12.46 -2.09 -17.37
C ALA A 20 -12.32 -3.01 -18.58
N ASP A 21 -11.75 -4.21 -18.35
CA ASP A 21 -11.69 -5.29 -19.32
C ASP A 21 -12.94 -6.19 -19.20
N ARG A 22 -13.17 -7.07 -20.19
CA ARG A 22 -14.29 -8.00 -20.16
C ARG A 22 -14.17 -8.99 -18.99
N ASP A 23 -15.20 -9.05 -18.13
CA ASP A 23 -15.23 -9.88 -16.91
C ASP A 23 -15.74 -11.31 -17.18
N VAL A 24 -14.97 -12.12 -17.91
CA VAL A 24 -15.33 -13.52 -18.20
C VAL A 24 -15.10 -14.43 -16.99
N ALA A 25 -14.06 -14.17 -16.22
CA ALA A 25 -13.71 -14.98 -15.05
C ALA A 25 -14.61 -14.66 -13.84
N GLY A 26 -14.93 -13.39 -13.66
CA GLY A 26 -15.75 -12.93 -12.54
C GLY A 26 -17.20 -13.37 -12.59
N GLU A 27 -17.78 -13.52 -13.77
CA GLU A 27 -19.17 -13.99 -13.95
C GLU A 27 -19.44 -15.35 -13.29
N LYS A 28 -18.44 -16.22 -13.23
CA LYS A 28 -18.51 -17.59 -12.68
C LYS A 28 -18.12 -17.72 -11.22
N SER A 29 -17.65 -16.64 -10.60
CA SER A 29 -17.13 -16.66 -9.24
C SER A 29 -18.24 -16.61 -8.19
N LYS A 30 -18.08 -17.40 -7.10
CA LYS A 30 -19.01 -17.41 -5.97
C LYS A 30 -18.95 -16.10 -5.20
N ARG A 31 -20.09 -15.66 -4.66
CA ARG A 31 -20.20 -14.50 -3.76
C ARG A 31 -20.42 -14.95 -2.32
N GLY A 32 -20.13 -14.05 -1.40
CA GLY A 32 -20.36 -14.23 0.03
C GLY A 32 -19.20 -14.91 0.75
N LEU A 33 -19.08 -14.60 2.04
CA LEU A 33 -18.04 -15.13 2.91
C LEU A 33 -18.61 -16.24 3.80
N ASN A 34 -18.15 -17.48 3.58
CA ASN A 34 -18.55 -18.65 4.37
C ASN A 34 -17.48 -19.74 4.30
N GLU A 35 -17.67 -20.80 5.09
CA GLU A 35 -16.71 -21.91 5.18
C GLU A 35 -16.49 -22.61 3.84
N ASP A 36 -17.53 -22.77 3.02
CA ASP A 36 -17.43 -23.43 1.70
C ASP A 36 -16.53 -22.63 0.75
N VAL A 37 -16.66 -21.29 0.75
CA VAL A 37 -15.80 -20.41 -0.04
C VAL A 37 -14.34 -20.49 0.42
N VAL A 38 -14.08 -20.48 1.73
CA VAL A 38 -12.73 -20.61 2.30
C VAL A 38 -12.09 -21.95 1.93
N ARG A 39 -12.85 -23.05 2.02
CA ARG A 39 -12.37 -24.39 1.62
C ARG A 39 -12.14 -24.48 0.10
N ASP A 40 -12.98 -23.86 -0.70
CA ASP A 40 -12.84 -23.81 -2.16
C ASP A 40 -11.55 -23.07 -2.58
N ILE A 41 -11.25 -21.94 -1.94
CA ILE A 41 -9.99 -21.19 -2.15
C ILE A 41 -8.79 -22.09 -1.85
N SER A 42 -8.75 -22.71 -0.68
CA SER A 42 -7.64 -23.56 -0.25
C SER A 42 -7.47 -24.79 -1.17
N ALA A 43 -8.56 -25.42 -1.59
CA ALA A 43 -8.56 -26.56 -2.52
C ALA A 43 -8.04 -26.14 -3.90
N LYS A 44 -8.51 -25.03 -4.47
CA LYS A 44 -8.06 -24.51 -5.77
C LYS A 44 -6.58 -24.16 -5.78
N LYS A 45 -6.05 -23.72 -4.63
CA LYS A 45 -4.63 -23.39 -4.44
C LYS A 45 -3.77 -24.60 -4.09
N ASN A 46 -4.39 -25.75 -3.78
CA ASN A 46 -3.70 -26.96 -3.33
C ASN A 46 -2.78 -26.69 -2.12
N GLU A 47 -3.35 -26.06 -1.09
CA GLU A 47 -2.62 -25.67 0.12
C GLU A 47 -2.43 -26.83 1.10
N PRO A 48 -1.37 -26.78 1.95
CA PRO A 48 -1.21 -27.73 3.04
C PRO A 48 -2.32 -27.56 4.10
N GLN A 49 -2.65 -28.66 4.81
CA GLN A 49 -3.73 -28.68 5.78
C GLN A 49 -3.62 -27.58 6.85
N TRP A 50 -2.41 -27.30 7.34
CA TRP A 50 -2.22 -26.26 8.35
C TRP A 50 -2.62 -24.85 7.87
N MET A 51 -2.51 -24.56 6.56
CA MET A 51 -2.95 -23.30 5.98
C MET A 51 -4.49 -23.25 5.93
N LEU A 52 -5.15 -24.34 5.54
CA LEU A 52 -6.61 -24.43 5.61
C LEU A 52 -7.12 -24.21 7.06
N ASP A 53 -6.48 -24.85 8.03
CA ASP A 53 -6.84 -24.70 9.45
C ASP A 53 -6.68 -23.24 9.92
N LEU A 54 -5.63 -22.55 9.45
CA LEU A 54 -5.42 -21.13 9.73
C LEU A 54 -6.48 -20.25 9.07
N ARG A 55 -6.87 -20.56 7.82
CA ARG A 55 -7.96 -19.85 7.12
C ARG A 55 -9.29 -19.97 7.84
N LEU A 56 -9.66 -21.17 8.26
CA LEU A 56 -10.90 -21.41 9.01
C LEU A 56 -10.88 -20.73 10.38
N LYS A 57 -9.72 -20.68 11.04
CA LYS A 57 -9.54 -19.87 12.25
C LYS A 57 -9.74 -18.39 11.97
N GLY A 58 -9.23 -17.89 10.82
CA GLY A 58 -9.43 -16.52 10.36
C GLY A 58 -10.91 -16.19 10.18
N LEU A 59 -11.67 -17.05 9.51
CA LEU A 59 -13.12 -16.90 9.33
C LEU A 59 -13.86 -16.83 10.69
N SER A 60 -13.59 -17.77 11.58
CA SER A 60 -14.18 -17.79 12.92
C SER A 60 -13.88 -16.53 13.74
N LEU A 61 -12.68 -15.97 13.58
CA LEU A 61 -12.31 -14.72 14.27
C LEU A 61 -12.93 -13.49 13.60
N PHE A 62 -13.07 -13.49 12.28
CA PHE A 62 -13.79 -12.44 11.57
C PHE A 62 -15.24 -12.33 12.04
N ASP A 63 -15.95 -13.46 12.17
CA ASP A 63 -17.34 -13.49 12.63
C ASP A 63 -17.48 -12.95 14.07
N LYS A 64 -16.54 -13.31 14.96
CA LYS A 64 -16.58 -12.92 16.38
C LYS A 64 -16.17 -11.47 16.62
N LYS A 65 -15.29 -10.90 15.79
CA LYS A 65 -14.81 -9.53 15.99
C LYS A 65 -15.84 -8.51 15.53
N PRO A 66 -16.16 -7.49 16.35
CA PRO A 66 -17.03 -6.41 15.89
C PRO A 66 -16.37 -5.59 14.79
N MET A 67 -17.18 -4.90 14.01
CA MET A 67 -16.69 -3.84 13.12
C MET A 67 -16.04 -2.73 13.95
N PRO A 68 -15.00 -2.07 13.45
CA PRO A 68 -14.47 -0.86 14.09
C PRO A 68 -15.59 0.17 14.25
N ASN A 69 -15.68 0.75 15.43
CA ASN A 69 -16.63 1.84 15.75
C ASN A 69 -15.93 3.21 15.76
N TRP A 70 -14.77 3.30 15.20
CA TRP A 70 -13.92 4.48 15.04
C TRP A 70 -13.41 4.57 13.62
N GLY A 71 -12.91 5.75 13.21
CA GLY A 71 -12.41 5.98 11.86
C GLY A 71 -13.54 6.31 10.90
N SER A 72 -13.44 5.79 9.69
CA SER A 72 -14.44 5.98 8.65
C SER A 72 -15.66 5.09 8.85
N ASP A 73 -16.79 5.47 8.26
CA ASP A 73 -17.99 4.63 8.26
C ASP A 73 -17.79 3.42 7.33
N LEU A 74 -17.94 2.22 7.90
CA LEU A 74 -17.81 0.93 7.21
C LEU A 74 -19.13 0.15 7.20
N THR A 75 -20.24 0.74 7.63
CA THR A 75 -21.53 0.06 7.80
C THR A 75 -22.16 -0.38 6.49
N THR A 76 -21.75 0.24 5.38
CA THR A 76 -22.30 -0.06 4.04
C THR A 76 -21.53 -1.16 3.30
N ILE A 77 -20.51 -1.78 3.90
CA ILE A 77 -19.81 -2.91 3.30
C ILE A 77 -20.70 -4.15 3.34
N ASP A 78 -21.08 -4.63 2.16
CA ASP A 78 -21.89 -5.85 1.99
C ASP A 78 -20.97 -7.06 1.74
N PHE A 79 -20.58 -7.74 2.84
CA PHE A 79 -19.71 -8.92 2.79
C PHE A 79 -20.36 -10.11 2.06
N ASP A 80 -21.69 -10.18 1.96
CA ASP A 80 -22.39 -11.26 1.27
C ASP A 80 -22.39 -11.08 -0.25
N ASN A 81 -22.16 -9.87 -0.74
CA ASN A 81 -22.12 -9.57 -2.17
C ASN A 81 -20.71 -9.54 -2.79
N ILE A 82 -19.66 -9.69 -1.98
CA ILE A 82 -18.28 -9.67 -2.46
C ILE A 82 -17.89 -11.04 -3.03
N LYS A 83 -17.16 -11.03 -4.15
CA LYS A 83 -16.43 -12.18 -4.70
C LYS A 83 -15.05 -12.22 -4.06
N TYR A 84 -14.77 -13.26 -3.28
CA TYR A 84 -13.52 -13.37 -2.49
C TYR A 84 -12.36 -13.98 -3.25
N PHE A 85 -12.63 -14.63 -4.38
CA PHE A 85 -11.60 -15.24 -5.21
C PHE A 85 -12.05 -15.32 -6.66
N VAL A 86 -11.27 -14.70 -7.55
CA VAL A 86 -11.45 -14.74 -9.00
C VAL A 86 -10.13 -15.16 -9.64
N ARG A 87 -10.15 -16.28 -10.38
CA ARG A 87 -8.99 -16.76 -11.11
C ARG A 87 -9.10 -16.37 -12.58
N SER A 88 -8.19 -15.56 -13.07
CA SER A 88 -8.16 -15.07 -14.46
C SER A 88 -7.40 -15.99 -15.40
N THR A 89 -6.40 -16.71 -14.89
CA THR A 89 -5.55 -17.63 -15.66
C THR A 89 -5.31 -18.92 -14.90
N GLU A 90 -5.13 -20.03 -15.63
CA GLU A 90 -4.82 -21.32 -14.99
C GLU A 90 -3.34 -21.45 -14.60
N LYS A 91 -2.46 -20.69 -15.25
CA LYS A 91 -1.00 -20.71 -15.05
C LYS A 91 -0.43 -19.31 -15.11
N GLN A 92 0.63 -19.10 -14.34
CA GLN A 92 1.46 -17.91 -14.39
C GLN A 92 2.26 -17.91 -15.71
N ALA A 93 2.29 -16.79 -16.41
CA ALA A 93 3.05 -16.61 -17.65
C ALA A 93 4.53 -16.42 -17.33
N LYS A 94 5.40 -16.91 -18.22
CA LYS A 94 6.86 -16.73 -18.14
C LYS A 94 7.36 -15.52 -18.90
N SER A 95 6.56 -15.02 -19.84
CA SER A 95 6.84 -13.80 -20.59
C SER A 95 5.54 -13.01 -20.79
N TRP A 96 5.69 -11.72 -21.10
CA TRP A 96 4.56 -10.84 -21.40
C TRP A 96 3.73 -11.30 -22.60
N GLU A 97 4.39 -11.96 -23.57
CA GLU A 97 3.77 -12.47 -24.78
C GLU A 97 2.83 -13.65 -24.53
N GLU A 98 3.05 -14.40 -23.44
CA GLU A 98 2.21 -15.56 -23.05
C GLU A 98 0.94 -15.16 -22.32
N LEU A 99 0.81 -13.90 -21.87
CA LEU A 99 -0.39 -13.43 -21.20
C LEU A 99 -1.60 -13.38 -22.15
N PRO A 100 -2.83 -13.66 -21.66
CA PRO A 100 -4.05 -13.34 -22.38
C PRO A 100 -4.06 -11.90 -22.85
N GLU A 101 -4.59 -11.65 -24.07
CA GLU A 101 -4.52 -10.34 -24.72
C GLU A 101 -5.15 -9.22 -23.88
N ASP A 102 -6.27 -9.50 -23.22
CA ASP A 102 -6.97 -8.55 -22.35
C ASP A 102 -6.08 -8.12 -21.17
N ILE A 103 -5.41 -9.09 -20.51
CA ILE A 103 -4.50 -8.82 -19.39
C ILE A 103 -3.25 -8.09 -19.87
N LYS A 104 -2.69 -8.52 -21.00
CA LYS A 104 -1.53 -7.87 -21.63
C LYS A 104 -1.81 -6.40 -21.93
N ASN A 105 -2.95 -6.12 -22.59
CA ASN A 105 -3.38 -4.75 -22.92
C ASN A 105 -3.53 -3.89 -21.67
N THR A 106 -3.98 -4.49 -20.55
CA THR A 106 -4.07 -3.82 -19.24
C THR A 106 -2.71 -3.32 -18.79
N TYR A 107 -1.73 -4.20 -18.76
CA TYR A 107 -0.38 -3.84 -18.28
C TYR A 107 0.42 -2.99 -19.26
N ASP A 108 0.17 -3.12 -20.57
CA ASP A 108 0.72 -2.22 -21.58
C ASP A 108 0.23 -0.78 -21.38
N LYS A 109 -1.06 -0.59 -21.05
CA LYS A 109 -1.63 0.73 -20.71
C LYS A 109 -1.03 1.31 -19.43
N LEU A 110 -0.60 0.46 -18.48
CA LEU A 110 0.08 0.86 -17.26
C LEU A 110 1.58 1.14 -17.45
N GLY A 111 2.14 0.83 -18.64
CA GLY A 111 3.55 1.06 -18.95
C GLY A 111 4.53 0.07 -18.30
N ILE A 112 4.06 -1.01 -17.69
CA ILE A 112 4.87 -1.96 -16.90
C ILE A 112 5.88 -2.72 -17.75
N PRO A 113 5.54 -3.28 -18.95
CA PRO A 113 6.50 -3.97 -19.80
C PRO A 113 7.65 -3.07 -20.25
N GLU A 114 7.40 -1.78 -20.43
CA GLU A 114 8.43 -0.82 -20.81
C GLU A 114 9.43 -0.54 -19.69
N ALA A 115 8.94 -0.38 -18.45
CA ALA A 115 9.80 -0.20 -17.27
C ALA A 115 10.74 -1.40 -17.06
N GLU A 116 10.27 -2.63 -17.30
CA GLU A 116 11.08 -3.84 -17.22
C GLU A 116 12.12 -3.91 -18.34
N ARG A 117 11.74 -3.62 -19.61
CA ARG A 117 12.65 -3.58 -20.76
C ARG A 117 13.78 -2.56 -20.59
N GLN A 118 13.48 -1.42 -19.98
CA GLN A 118 14.46 -0.37 -19.70
C GLN A 118 15.34 -0.69 -18.48
N ARG A 119 15.15 -1.84 -17.81
CA ARG A 119 15.89 -2.26 -16.61
C ARG A 119 15.79 -1.28 -15.43
N LEU A 120 14.66 -0.58 -15.33
CA LEU A 120 14.37 0.31 -14.20
C LEU A 120 13.99 -0.45 -12.93
N VAL A 121 13.76 -1.77 -13.03
CA VAL A 121 13.33 -2.66 -11.95
C VAL A 121 14.26 -3.87 -11.84
N ALA A 122 14.42 -4.36 -10.61
CA ALA A 122 15.19 -5.58 -10.34
C ALA A 122 14.34 -6.87 -10.43
N GLY A 123 13.03 -6.71 -10.36
CA GLY A 123 12.04 -7.76 -10.55
C GLY A 123 10.65 -7.17 -10.61
N VAL A 124 9.74 -7.87 -11.29
CA VAL A 124 8.34 -7.47 -11.49
C VAL A 124 7.41 -8.60 -11.10
N ALA A 125 6.36 -8.29 -10.37
CA ALA A 125 5.19 -9.14 -10.17
C ALA A 125 3.94 -8.40 -10.65
N ALA A 126 3.13 -9.01 -11.50
CA ALA A 126 1.88 -8.46 -11.97
C ALA A 126 0.73 -9.36 -11.50
N GLN A 127 -0.14 -8.82 -10.64
CA GLN A 127 -1.33 -9.48 -10.14
C GLN A 127 -2.57 -8.92 -10.81
N TYR A 128 -3.35 -9.81 -11.40
CA TYR A 128 -4.65 -9.50 -11.97
C TYR A 128 -5.71 -10.31 -11.24
N GLU A 129 -6.70 -9.64 -10.66
CA GLU A 129 -7.68 -10.23 -9.76
C GLU A 129 -7.02 -10.86 -8.50
N SER A 130 -7.24 -12.14 -8.26
CA SER A 130 -6.78 -12.83 -7.06
C SER A 130 -5.39 -13.47 -7.15
N GLU A 131 -4.79 -13.52 -8.34
CA GLU A 131 -3.53 -14.28 -8.53
C GLU A 131 -2.48 -13.48 -9.33
N VAL A 132 -1.22 -13.74 -9.04
CA VAL A 132 -0.11 -13.21 -9.84
C VAL A 132 -0.07 -13.92 -11.19
N VAL A 133 -0.21 -13.16 -12.26
CA VAL A 133 -0.30 -13.67 -13.65
C VAL A 133 1.05 -13.63 -14.37
N TYR A 134 1.95 -12.76 -13.95
CA TYR A 134 3.32 -12.65 -14.47
C TYR A 134 4.29 -12.34 -13.33
N HIS A 135 5.49 -12.91 -13.43
CA HIS A 135 6.56 -12.68 -12.47
C HIS A 135 7.94 -12.81 -13.14
N SER A 136 8.84 -11.90 -12.80
CA SER A 136 10.25 -11.98 -13.16
C SER A 136 11.15 -11.42 -12.06
N ILE A 137 12.38 -11.89 -12.03
CA ILE A 137 13.46 -11.35 -11.18
C ILE A 137 14.77 -11.45 -11.96
N ARG A 138 15.68 -10.52 -11.72
CA ARG A 138 17.02 -10.53 -12.34
C ARG A 138 17.82 -11.76 -11.89
N GLU A 139 18.44 -12.40 -12.84
CA GLU A 139 19.21 -13.65 -12.66
C GLU A 139 20.40 -13.47 -11.67
N ASP A 140 21.01 -12.28 -11.64
CA ASP A 140 22.10 -11.99 -10.71
C ASP A 140 21.64 -11.96 -9.24
N LEU A 141 20.39 -11.55 -8.98
CA LEU A 141 19.78 -11.58 -7.64
C LEU A 141 19.38 -13.01 -7.24
N GLU A 142 18.81 -13.79 -8.16
CA GLU A 142 18.52 -15.22 -7.91
C GLU A 142 19.79 -15.98 -7.55
N LYS A 143 20.91 -15.74 -8.25
CA LYS A 143 22.23 -16.36 -7.93
C LYS A 143 22.76 -15.96 -6.56
N GLN A 144 22.35 -14.82 -6.04
CA GLN A 144 22.67 -14.39 -4.67
C GLN A 144 21.70 -14.97 -3.64
N GLY A 145 20.68 -15.73 -4.05
CA GLY A 145 19.69 -16.36 -3.18
C GLY A 145 18.54 -15.45 -2.80
N VAL A 146 18.34 -14.32 -3.48
CA VAL A 146 17.16 -13.47 -3.30
C VAL A 146 15.94 -14.22 -3.81
N LEU A 147 14.91 -14.32 -2.98
CA LEU A 147 13.60 -14.81 -3.38
C LEU A 147 12.66 -13.62 -3.59
N PHE A 148 12.06 -13.55 -4.75
CA PHE A 148 10.92 -12.69 -5.03
C PHE A 148 9.89 -13.53 -5.76
N LEU A 149 8.86 -13.95 -5.07
CA LEU A 149 7.82 -14.88 -5.54
C LEU A 149 6.45 -14.27 -5.21
N ASP A 150 5.41 -14.74 -5.85
CA ASP A 150 4.09 -14.58 -5.30
C ASP A 150 3.95 -15.40 -4.00
N THR A 151 3.06 -14.98 -3.11
CA THR A 151 2.94 -15.59 -1.78
C THR A 151 2.46 -17.05 -1.85
N ASP A 152 1.68 -17.42 -2.86
CA ASP A 152 1.24 -18.79 -3.08
C ASP A 152 2.39 -19.72 -3.49
N SER A 153 3.27 -19.24 -4.36
CA SER A 153 4.51 -19.94 -4.75
C SER A 153 5.49 -20.01 -3.58
N GLY A 154 5.61 -18.93 -2.79
CA GLY A 154 6.41 -18.91 -1.57
C GLY A 154 5.99 -19.97 -0.56
N LEU A 155 4.68 -20.12 -0.31
CA LEU A 155 4.13 -21.15 0.55
C LEU A 155 4.49 -22.57 0.08
N LYS A 156 4.42 -22.83 -1.23
CA LYS A 156 4.67 -24.17 -1.79
C LYS A 156 6.14 -24.54 -1.90
N GLN A 157 6.96 -23.59 -2.33
CA GLN A 157 8.38 -23.84 -2.64
C GLN A 157 9.29 -23.67 -1.42
N HIS A 158 8.89 -22.83 -0.46
CA HIS A 158 9.66 -22.48 0.73
C HIS A 158 8.84 -22.63 2.01
N GLU A 159 8.05 -23.70 2.13
CA GLU A 159 7.08 -23.92 3.21
C GLU A 159 7.68 -23.72 4.61
N ALA A 160 8.89 -24.22 4.86
CA ALA A 160 9.54 -24.10 6.17
C ALA A 160 9.80 -22.63 6.54
N LEU A 161 10.40 -21.87 5.64
CA LEU A 161 10.66 -20.44 5.83
C LEU A 161 9.36 -19.65 5.93
N PHE A 162 8.40 -19.98 5.08
CA PHE A 162 7.08 -19.34 5.09
C PHE A 162 6.37 -19.54 6.43
N LYS A 163 6.33 -20.77 6.92
CA LYS A 163 5.68 -21.15 8.19
C LYS A 163 6.34 -20.51 9.42
N GLU A 164 7.68 -20.29 9.35
CA GLU A 164 8.43 -19.65 10.43
C GLU A 164 7.99 -18.19 10.66
N TYR A 165 7.66 -17.46 9.58
CA TYR A 165 7.42 -16.02 9.66
C TYR A 165 5.96 -15.59 9.42
N PHE A 166 5.18 -16.36 8.67
CA PHE A 166 3.81 -15.99 8.32
C PHE A 166 2.90 -15.87 9.55
N GLY A 167 2.25 -14.72 9.70
CA GLY A 167 1.34 -14.46 10.82
C GLY A 167 2.03 -14.17 12.16
N THR A 168 3.35 -13.98 12.17
CA THR A 168 4.12 -13.67 13.39
C THR A 168 4.13 -12.18 13.73
N VAL A 169 4.11 -11.32 12.72
CA VAL A 169 4.08 -9.86 12.89
C VAL A 169 2.64 -9.36 12.99
N ILE A 170 1.74 -9.90 12.16
CA ILE A 170 0.30 -9.61 12.20
C ILE A 170 -0.44 -10.93 12.44
N PRO A 171 -0.71 -11.28 13.71
CA PRO A 171 -1.43 -12.51 14.03
C PRO A 171 -2.84 -12.51 13.44
N VAL A 172 -3.38 -13.70 13.19
CA VAL A 172 -4.73 -13.88 12.61
C VAL A 172 -5.82 -13.13 13.38
N GLY A 173 -5.66 -12.96 14.69
CA GLY A 173 -6.60 -12.26 15.56
C GLY A 173 -6.29 -10.79 15.79
N ASP A 174 -5.39 -10.16 15.07
CA ASP A 174 -4.98 -8.76 15.29
C ASP A 174 -6.17 -7.80 15.20
N ASN A 175 -6.85 -7.79 14.10
CA ASN A 175 -8.08 -7.02 13.89
C ASN A 175 -9.06 -7.78 12.98
N LYS A 176 -10.27 -7.23 12.76
CA LYS A 176 -11.29 -7.88 11.93
C LYS A 176 -10.83 -8.11 10.48
N PHE A 177 -10.14 -7.14 9.88
CA PHE A 177 -9.68 -7.23 8.50
C PHE A 177 -8.43 -8.10 8.34
N ALA A 178 -7.56 -8.20 9.35
CA ALA A 178 -6.48 -9.18 9.36
C ALA A 178 -7.04 -10.62 9.46
N ALA A 179 -8.11 -10.82 10.22
CA ALA A 179 -8.82 -12.09 10.28
C ALA A 179 -9.48 -12.44 8.93
N LEU A 180 -10.15 -11.47 8.28
CA LEU A 180 -10.70 -11.60 6.94
C LEU A 180 -9.62 -11.97 5.92
N ASN A 181 -8.55 -11.19 5.87
CA ASN A 181 -7.42 -11.49 4.97
C ASN A 181 -6.89 -12.89 5.21
N THR A 182 -6.68 -13.32 6.47
CA THR A 182 -6.20 -14.67 6.77
C THR A 182 -7.14 -15.75 6.23
N ALA A 183 -8.46 -15.52 6.26
CA ALA A 183 -9.45 -16.47 5.75
C ALA A 183 -9.40 -16.62 4.21
N VAL A 184 -9.18 -15.51 3.49
CA VAL A 184 -9.41 -15.47 2.03
C VAL A 184 -8.21 -14.96 1.21
N TRP A 185 -7.04 -14.72 1.80
CA TRP A 185 -5.90 -14.15 1.10
C TRP A 185 -5.53 -14.94 -0.17
N SER A 186 -5.10 -14.19 -1.19
CA SER A 186 -4.60 -14.71 -2.44
C SER A 186 -3.64 -13.73 -3.07
N GLY A 187 -2.54 -14.24 -3.64
CA GLY A 187 -1.50 -13.40 -4.21
C GLY A 187 -0.73 -12.58 -3.16
N GLY A 188 -0.17 -11.48 -3.60
CA GLY A 188 0.80 -10.70 -2.84
C GLY A 188 2.23 -11.14 -3.13
N SER A 189 3.20 -10.60 -2.39
CA SER A 189 4.62 -10.84 -2.62
C SER A 189 5.27 -11.56 -1.45
N PHE A 190 6.05 -12.59 -1.74
CA PHE A 190 6.95 -13.27 -0.82
C PHE A 190 8.39 -12.93 -1.16
N ILE A 191 9.07 -12.19 -0.26
CA ILE A 191 10.43 -11.71 -0.49
C ILE A 191 11.33 -12.17 0.65
N TYR A 192 12.46 -12.80 0.29
CA TYR A 192 13.55 -13.08 1.20
C TYR A 192 14.86 -12.52 0.63
N VAL A 193 15.53 -11.67 1.39
CA VAL A 193 16.83 -11.11 1.02
C VAL A 193 17.89 -11.68 1.96
N PRO A 194 18.85 -12.48 1.46
CA PRO A 194 19.85 -13.11 2.28
C PRO A 194 20.77 -12.11 2.99
N LYS A 195 21.45 -12.61 4.03
CA LYS A 195 22.41 -11.84 4.84
C LYS A 195 23.43 -11.09 3.98
N GLY A 196 23.53 -9.77 4.20
CA GLY A 196 24.48 -8.88 3.53
C GLY A 196 24.19 -8.58 2.06
N VAL A 197 23.12 -9.10 1.49
CA VAL A 197 22.73 -8.82 0.10
C VAL A 197 22.00 -7.48 0.01
N HIS A 198 22.41 -6.63 -0.93
CA HIS A 198 21.79 -5.33 -1.20
C HIS A 198 21.10 -5.35 -2.56
N VAL A 199 19.77 -5.21 -2.57
CA VAL A 199 18.96 -5.08 -3.78
C VAL A 199 18.76 -3.60 -4.05
N GLU A 200 19.67 -3.00 -4.84
CA GLU A 200 19.72 -1.54 -5.02
C GLU A 200 18.63 -0.99 -5.93
N ILE A 201 18.25 -1.77 -6.97
CA ILE A 201 17.15 -1.41 -7.86
C ILE A 201 15.87 -1.99 -7.29
N PRO A 202 14.74 -1.25 -7.27
CA PRO A 202 13.51 -1.71 -6.65
C PRO A 202 12.97 -3.02 -7.23
N LEU A 203 12.41 -3.86 -6.37
CA LEU A 203 11.46 -4.91 -6.74
C LEU A 203 10.07 -4.28 -6.81
N GLN A 204 9.29 -4.55 -7.86
CA GLN A 204 8.01 -3.91 -8.08
C GLN A 204 6.87 -4.91 -8.20
N ALA A 205 5.73 -4.60 -7.61
CA ALA A 205 4.49 -5.35 -7.80
C ALA A 205 3.35 -4.41 -8.21
N TYR A 206 2.50 -4.91 -9.10
CA TYR A 206 1.34 -4.19 -9.61
C TYR A 206 0.10 -5.02 -9.38
N PHE A 207 -0.88 -4.42 -8.71
CA PHE A 207 -2.16 -5.06 -8.38
C PHE A 207 -3.30 -4.37 -9.13
N ARG A 208 -4.06 -5.18 -9.86
CA ARG A 208 -5.22 -4.71 -10.61
C ARG A 208 -6.46 -5.51 -10.23
N ILE A 209 -7.49 -4.85 -9.72
CA ILE A 209 -8.87 -5.36 -9.69
C ILE A 209 -9.52 -4.99 -11.02
N ASN A 210 -10.24 -5.91 -11.64
CA ASN A 210 -11.02 -5.63 -12.85
C ASN A 210 -12.47 -6.10 -12.77
N THR A 211 -12.75 -7.10 -11.95
CA THR A 211 -14.09 -7.68 -11.78
C THR A 211 -14.97 -6.84 -10.87
N GLU A 212 -16.21 -6.60 -11.28
CA GLU A 212 -17.20 -5.92 -10.44
C GLU A 212 -17.56 -6.73 -9.18
N ASN A 213 -17.75 -6.06 -8.04
CA ASN A 213 -17.97 -6.65 -6.72
C ASN A 213 -16.83 -7.56 -6.24
N MET A 214 -15.64 -7.40 -6.79
CA MET A 214 -14.49 -8.16 -6.33
C MET A 214 -13.87 -7.58 -5.07
N GLY A 215 -13.47 -8.48 -4.14
CA GLY A 215 -12.52 -8.16 -3.09
C GLY A 215 -11.11 -8.59 -3.49
N GLN A 216 -10.11 -7.79 -3.17
CA GLN A 216 -8.69 -8.14 -3.30
C GLN A 216 -8.05 -8.23 -1.92
N PHE A 217 -7.40 -9.37 -1.63
CA PHE A 217 -6.95 -9.75 -0.30
C PHE A 217 -5.52 -10.25 -0.33
N GLU A 218 -4.60 -9.47 -0.89
CA GLU A 218 -3.20 -9.88 -0.98
C GLU A 218 -2.54 -9.98 0.40
N ARG A 219 -1.58 -10.90 0.49
CA ARG A 219 -0.74 -11.11 1.66
C ARG A 219 0.72 -11.00 1.28
N THR A 220 1.38 -9.93 1.72
CA THR A 220 2.80 -9.69 1.45
C THR A 220 3.63 -10.03 2.68
N LEU A 221 4.70 -10.80 2.50
CA LEU A 221 5.66 -11.17 3.53
C LEU A 221 7.07 -10.86 3.05
N ILE A 222 7.76 -9.95 3.74
CA ILE A 222 9.13 -9.56 3.42
C ILE A 222 10.05 -9.89 4.60
N ILE A 223 11.12 -10.64 4.33
CA ILE A 223 12.14 -10.99 5.30
C ILE A 223 13.48 -10.45 4.79
N ALA A 224 14.00 -9.41 5.44
CA ALA A 224 15.34 -8.87 5.18
C ALA A 224 16.29 -9.42 6.23
N ASP A 225 17.20 -10.31 5.82
CA ASP A 225 18.17 -10.94 6.73
C ASP A 225 19.26 -9.96 7.14
N GLU A 226 20.10 -10.33 8.09
CA GLU A 226 21.09 -9.45 8.72
C GLU A 226 21.93 -8.65 7.71
N GLY A 227 21.98 -7.33 7.87
CA GLY A 227 22.76 -6.43 7.03
C GLY A 227 22.29 -6.32 5.59
N SER A 228 21.13 -6.85 5.24
CA SER A 228 20.59 -6.78 3.88
C SER A 228 19.84 -5.47 3.61
N TYR A 229 19.61 -5.17 2.34
CA TYR A 229 18.81 -4.03 1.89
C TYR A 229 17.86 -4.41 0.77
N VAL A 230 16.63 -3.91 0.84
CA VAL A 230 15.67 -4.00 -0.27
C VAL A 230 14.75 -2.79 -0.30
N HIS A 231 14.48 -2.30 -1.50
CA HIS A 231 13.38 -1.38 -1.80
C HIS A 231 12.31 -2.13 -2.56
N TYR A 232 11.11 -2.21 -2.00
CA TYR A 232 9.94 -2.79 -2.64
C TYR A 232 8.92 -1.70 -2.94
N VAL A 233 8.38 -1.72 -4.15
CA VAL A 233 7.40 -0.74 -4.63
C VAL A 233 6.14 -1.44 -5.07
N GLU A 234 5.00 -0.91 -4.67
CA GLU A 234 3.68 -1.45 -4.95
C GLU A 234 2.77 -0.41 -5.57
N GLY A 235 2.19 -0.74 -6.71
CA GLY A 235 1.17 0.05 -7.38
C GLY A 235 -0.18 -0.69 -7.38
N CYS A 236 -1.26 0.00 -6.98
CA CYS A 236 -2.59 -0.60 -6.92
C CYS A 236 -3.60 0.24 -7.70
N THR A 237 -4.42 -0.41 -8.54
CA THR A 237 -5.45 0.27 -9.34
C THR A 237 -6.74 -0.55 -9.47
N ALA A 238 -7.88 0.13 -9.68
CA ALA A 238 -9.15 -0.49 -10.02
C ALA A 238 -9.94 0.38 -11.01
N PRO A 239 -10.82 -0.22 -11.86
CA PRO A 239 -11.77 0.54 -12.67
C PRO A 239 -12.89 1.11 -11.81
N ILE A 240 -13.68 2.02 -12.39
CA ILE A 240 -14.85 2.61 -11.74
C ILE A 240 -16.07 1.72 -12.02
N TYR A 241 -16.70 1.22 -10.95
CA TYR A 241 -17.98 0.53 -10.98
C TYR A 241 -19.02 1.24 -10.12
N SER A 242 -20.30 0.94 -10.35
CA SER A 242 -21.41 1.47 -9.55
C SER A 242 -21.56 0.78 -8.18
N THR A 243 -20.95 -0.39 -8.02
CA THR A 243 -21.01 -1.20 -6.81
C THR A 243 -19.71 -1.11 -6.03
N ASP A 244 -19.81 -1.21 -4.71
CA ASP A 244 -18.65 -1.13 -3.82
C ASP A 244 -17.74 -2.36 -3.96
N SER A 245 -16.43 -2.13 -3.89
CA SER A 245 -15.38 -3.16 -3.87
C SER A 245 -14.57 -3.06 -2.57
N LEU A 246 -13.97 -4.17 -2.14
CA LEU A 246 -13.18 -4.23 -0.91
C LEU A 246 -11.74 -4.63 -1.20
N HIS A 247 -10.81 -3.76 -0.88
CA HIS A 247 -9.39 -4.09 -0.78
C HIS A 247 -8.99 -4.23 0.69
N SER A 248 -8.51 -5.41 1.09
CA SER A 248 -8.09 -5.68 2.47
C SER A 248 -6.82 -6.50 2.49
N ALA A 249 -5.69 -5.82 2.33
CA ALA A 249 -4.36 -6.42 2.32
C ALA A 249 -3.74 -6.53 3.72
N VAL A 250 -2.82 -7.47 3.86
CA VAL A 250 -1.94 -7.57 5.02
C VAL A 250 -0.49 -7.63 4.58
N VAL A 251 0.35 -6.78 5.18
CA VAL A 251 1.78 -6.70 4.90
C VAL A 251 2.57 -6.90 6.18
N GLU A 252 3.38 -7.96 6.20
CA GLU A 252 4.27 -8.32 7.30
C GLU A 252 5.72 -8.16 6.87
N ILE A 253 6.52 -7.43 7.64
CA ILE A 253 7.93 -7.21 7.35
C ILE A 253 8.78 -7.53 8.58
N ILE A 254 9.79 -8.37 8.38
CA ILE A 254 10.80 -8.71 9.37
C ILE A 254 12.13 -8.11 8.94
N VAL A 255 12.61 -7.11 9.69
CA VAL A 255 13.89 -6.45 9.43
C VAL A 255 14.88 -6.90 10.48
N LYS A 256 15.78 -7.83 10.11
CA LYS A 256 16.77 -8.40 11.01
C LYS A 256 17.89 -7.40 11.30
N LYS A 257 18.84 -7.78 12.16
CA LYS A 257 19.92 -6.92 12.65
C LYS A 257 20.65 -6.19 11.51
N ASN A 258 20.75 -4.85 11.63
CA ASN A 258 21.39 -3.96 10.67
C ASN A 258 20.84 -4.01 9.25
N ALA A 259 19.71 -4.67 9.01
CA ALA A 259 19.05 -4.66 7.71
C ALA A 259 18.21 -3.38 7.52
N ARG A 260 17.90 -3.07 6.27
CA ARG A 260 17.07 -1.94 5.91
C ARG A 260 16.03 -2.36 4.88
N VAL A 261 14.79 -1.98 5.11
CA VAL A 261 13.69 -2.15 4.15
C VAL A 261 13.04 -0.81 3.89
N ARG A 262 12.88 -0.47 2.61
CA ARG A 262 12.03 0.62 2.16
C ARG A 262 10.84 0.01 1.43
N TYR A 263 9.64 0.39 1.82
CA TYR A 263 8.40 -0.04 1.20
C TYR A 263 7.61 1.16 0.72
N THR A 264 7.45 1.27 -0.58
CA THR A 264 6.71 2.37 -1.22
C THR A 264 5.40 1.86 -1.80
N THR A 265 4.28 2.54 -1.52
CA THR A 265 3.01 2.28 -2.20
C THR A 265 2.44 3.54 -2.83
N ILE A 266 1.94 3.39 -4.07
CA ILE A 266 1.06 4.37 -4.70
C ILE A 266 -0.26 3.67 -4.97
N GLN A 267 -1.28 4.10 -4.24
CA GLN A 267 -2.63 3.55 -4.37
C GLN A 267 -3.53 4.58 -5.06
N ASN A 268 -4.06 4.17 -6.20
CA ASN A 268 -5.02 4.95 -6.98
C ASN A 268 -6.27 4.09 -7.22
N TRP A 269 -7.12 4.04 -6.21
CA TRP A 269 -8.37 3.31 -6.25
C TRP A 269 -9.50 4.19 -6.76
N SER A 270 -10.48 3.59 -7.42
CA SER A 270 -11.73 4.26 -7.78
C SER A 270 -12.59 4.57 -6.56
N ASN A 271 -13.53 5.51 -6.72
CA ASN A 271 -14.38 6.05 -5.62
C ASN A 271 -15.36 5.05 -5.00
N ASN A 272 -15.44 3.82 -5.51
CA ASN A 272 -16.26 2.74 -4.96
C ASN A 272 -15.47 1.76 -4.10
N VAL A 273 -14.16 1.98 -3.87
CA VAL A 273 -13.30 1.01 -3.16
C VAL A 273 -13.18 1.36 -1.67
N TYR A 274 -13.42 0.37 -0.80
CA TYR A 274 -12.98 0.37 0.59
C TYR A 274 -11.57 -0.20 0.67
N ASN A 275 -10.61 0.62 1.05
CA ASN A 275 -9.20 0.27 1.13
C ASN A 275 -8.76 0.13 2.60
N LEU A 276 -8.81 -1.10 3.12
CA LEU A 276 -8.64 -1.42 4.54
C LEU A 276 -7.40 -2.29 4.73
N VAL A 277 -6.24 -1.66 4.92
CA VAL A 277 -4.93 -2.34 4.89
C VAL A 277 -4.28 -2.38 6.27
N THR A 278 -3.77 -3.54 6.66
CA THR A 278 -2.96 -3.72 7.87
C THR A 278 -1.50 -3.94 7.48
N LYS A 279 -0.61 -3.00 7.84
CA LYS A 279 0.83 -3.08 7.57
C LYS A 279 1.61 -3.00 8.88
N ARG A 280 2.58 -3.91 9.07
CA ARG A 280 3.45 -3.89 10.26
C ARG A 280 4.83 -4.45 9.95
N ALA A 281 5.85 -3.79 10.51
CA ALA A 281 7.22 -4.25 10.50
C ALA A 281 7.76 -4.41 11.91
N THR A 282 8.64 -5.39 12.11
CA THR A 282 9.48 -5.53 13.30
C THR A 282 10.93 -5.25 12.94
N CYS A 283 11.62 -4.43 13.74
CA CYS A 283 13.01 -4.05 13.56
C CYS A 283 13.88 -4.57 14.68
N ALA A 284 14.86 -5.40 14.35
CA ALA A 284 15.90 -5.85 15.29
C ALA A 284 16.96 -4.76 15.52
N GLU A 285 18.02 -5.07 16.27
CA GLU A 285 19.13 -4.15 16.57
C GLU A 285 19.67 -3.49 15.30
N GLY A 286 19.76 -2.15 15.30
CA GLY A 286 20.32 -1.35 14.20
C GLY A 286 19.50 -1.39 12.89
N ALA A 287 18.37 -2.07 12.87
CA ALA A 287 17.52 -2.20 11.68
C ALA A 287 16.76 -0.91 11.36
N THR A 288 16.43 -0.71 10.09
CA THR A 288 15.67 0.46 9.64
C THR A 288 14.49 0.03 8.75
N MET A 289 13.31 0.54 9.08
CA MET A 289 12.10 0.39 8.27
C MET A 289 11.57 1.74 7.82
N GLU A 290 11.34 1.87 6.51
CA GLU A 290 10.81 3.08 5.90
C GLU A 290 9.51 2.76 5.13
N TRP A 291 8.41 3.41 5.52
CA TRP A 291 7.13 3.39 4.80
C TRP A 291 6.96 4.68 4.00
N ILE A 292 6.72 4.58 2.70
CA ILE A 292 6.37 5.69 1.82
C ILE A 292 5.03 5.40 1.20
N ASP A 293 4.01 6.17 1.56
CA ASP A 293 2.62 5.89 1.21
C ASP A 293 1.97 7.06 0.45
N GLY A 294 1.57 6.83 -0.79
CA GLY A 294 0.68 7.69 -1.56
C GLY A 294 -0.74 7.11 -1.59
N ASN A 295 -1.72 7.82 -1.00
CA ASN A 295 -3.11 7.39 -0.92
C ASN A 295 -3.99 8.37 -1.70
N ILE A 296 -4.47 7.94 -2.87
CA ILE A 296 -5.32 8.71 -3.76
C ILE A 296 -6.51 7.84 -4.17
N GLY A 297 -7.67 8.44 -4.37
CA GLY A 297 -8.88 7.69 -4.67
C GLY A 297 -9.45 7.00 -3.44
N SER A 298 -10.18 5.90 -3.65
CA SER A 298 -10.99 5.18 -2.66
C SER A 298 -12.19 5.97 -2.11
N LYS A 299 -13.28 5.29 -1.88
CA LYS A 299 -14.39 5.80 -1.06
C LYS A 299 -13.95 6.01 0.39
N VAL A 300 -13.26 5.01 0.90
CA VAL A 300 -12.67 5.01 2.25
C VAL A 300 -11.30 4.37 2.22
N THR A 301 -10.31 5.03 2.80
CA THR A 301 -9.03 4.40 3.18
C THR A 301 -8.92 4.36 4.69
N MET A 302 -8.57 3.20 5.27
CA MET A 302 -8.10 3.06 6.65
C MET A 302 -6.78 2.29 6.64
N LYS A 303 -5.67 3.03 6.80
CA LYS A 303 -4.32 2.47 6.68
C LYS A 303 -3.35 3.16 7.66
N TYR A 304 -2.76 2.36 8.55
CA TYR A 304 -1.89 2.83 9.62
C TYR A 304 -0.64 1.94 9.71
N PRO A 305 0.34 2.10 8.79
CA PRO A 305 1.56 1.32 8.83
C PRO A 305 2.25 1.47 10.19
N ALA A 306 2.74 0.33 10.72
CA ALA A 306 3.35 0.28 12.04
C ALA A 306 4.81 -0.19 11.96
N VAL A 307 5.66 0.38 12.83
CA VAL A 307 7.03 -0.10 13.05
C VAL A 307 7.20 -0.41 14.53
N PHE A 308 7.51 -1.67 14.83
CA PHE A 308 7.92 -2.10 16.17
C PHE A 308 9.45 -2.17 16.24
N MET A 309 10.05 -1.22 16.92
CA MET A 309 11.49 -1.11 17.14
C MET A 309 11.88 -1.96 18.34
N MET A 310 12.14 -3.25 18.08
CA MET A 310 12.36 -4.29 19.11
C MET A 310 13.81 -4.41 19.57
N GLY A 311 14.76 -3.91 18.79
CA GLY A 311 16.18 -3.94 19.10
C GLY A 311 16.79 -2.55 19.28
N PRO A 312 17.87 -2.41 20.08
CA PRO A 312 18.54 -1.13 20.26
C PRO A 312 18.99 -0.52 18.93
N HIS A 313 18.98 0.82 18.87
CA HIS A 313 19.38 1.59 17.69
C HIS A 313 18.55 1.37 16.43
N SER A 314 17.42 0.67 16.52
CA SER A 314 16.52 0.52 15.37
C SER A 314 15.77 1.81 15.07
N LYS A 315 15.34 1.94 13.79
CA LYS A 315 14.74 3.16 13.27
C LYS A 315 13.45 2.86 12.51
N GLY A 316 12.46 3.74 12.66
CA GLY A 316 11.21 3.70 11.92
C GLY A 316 10.90 5.04 11.25
N GLU A 317 10.60 5.03 9.96
CA GLU A 317 10.20 6.23 9.23
C GLU A 317 8.87 6.00 8.51
N THR A 318 8.01 7.01 8.48
CA THR A 318 6.80 7.02 7.66
C THR A 318 6.66 8.37 6.99
N LEU A 319 6.61 8.33 5.65
CA LEU A 319 6.25 9.46 4.80
C LEU A 319 4.92 9.14 4.13
N SER A 320 3.88 9.95 4.35
CA SER A 320 2.53 9.67 3.86
C SER A 320 1.90 10.88 3.19
N ILE A 321 1.27 10.64 2.04
CA ILE A 321 0.37 11.58 1.38
C ILE A 321 -1.02 10.98 1.38
N ALA A 322 -2.05 11.80 1.69
CA ALA A 322 -3.44 11.45 1.52
C ALA A 322 -4.15 12.57 0.75
N PHE A 323 -4.81 12.22 -0.36
CA PHE A 323 -5.66 13.15 -1.12
C PHE A 323 -7.10 12.67 -1.08
N ALA A 324 -8.02 13.51 -0.58
CA ALA A 324 -9.45 13.23 -0.53
C ALA A 324 -10.24 14.21 -1.39
N GLY A 325 -10.93 13.71 -2.40
CA GLY A 325 -11.89 14.41 -3.21
C GLY A 325 -13.32 14.23 -2.71
N GLU A 326 -14.30 14.64 -3.52
CA GLU A 326 -15.73 14.51 -3.21
C GLU A 326 -16.11 13.06 -2.85
N GLY A 327 -16.86 12.89 -1.76
CA GLY A 327 -17.34 11.60 -1.28
C GLY A 327 -16.25 10.66 -0.71
N GLN A 328 -15.01 11.13 -0.60
CA GLN A 328 -13.87 10.33 -0.11
C GLN A 328 -13.52 10.64 1.34
N HIS A 329 -13.14 9.60 2.08
CA HIS A 329 -12.55 9.74 3.41
C HIS A 329 -11.21 8.98 3.49
N GLN A 330 -10.11 9.71 3.53
CA GLN A 330 -8.77 9.17 3.71
C GLN A 330 -8.40 9.22 5.20
N ASP A 331 -8.62 8.15 5.95
CA ASP A 331 -8.19 8.00 7.36
C ASP A 331 -6.86 7.22 7.36
N ALA A 332 -5.77 7.96 7.24
CA ALA A 332 -4.41 7.42 7.15
C ALA A 332 -3.55 7.94 8.30
N GLY A 333 -2.50 7.20 8.65
CA GLY A 333 -1.61 7.60 9.73
C GLY A 333 -0.42 6.69 9.87
N ALA A 334 0.15 6.61 11.08
CA ALA A 334 1.29 5.73 11.35
C ALA A 334 1.34 5.34 12.83
N LYS A 335 2.00 4.20 13.11
CA LYS A 335 2.23 3.73 14.48
C LYS A 335 3.71 3.43 14.68
N MET A 336 4.32 4.05 15.70
CA MET A 336 5.71 3.81 16.08
C MET A 336 5.75 3.30 17.52
N VAL A 337 6.31 2.10 17.71
CA VAL A 337 6.46 1.47 19.01
C VAL A 337 7.95 1.31 19.31
N HIS A 338 8.45 2.06 20.27
CA HIS A 338 9.80 2.01 20.79
C HIS A 338 9.84 1.01 21.96
N ALA A 339 10.38 -0.18 21.71
CA ALA A 339 10.44 -1.28 22.68
C ALA A 339 11.89 -1.56 23.16
N ALA A 340 12.87 -0.79 22.68
CA ALA A 340 14.27 -0.93 23.03
C ALA A 340 14.96 0.44 23.13
N PRO A 341 16.09 0.56 23.83
CA PRO A 341 16.78 1.82 24.02
C PRO A 341 17.41 2.35 22.71
N HIS A 342 17.67 3.67 22.69
CA HIS A 342 18.32 4.37 21.59
C HIS A 342 17.60 4.25 20.25
N THR A 343 16.29 4.01 20.24
CA THR A 343 15.50 3.91 19.02
C THR A 343 15.06 5.29 18.53
N SER A 344 14.82 5.42 17.23
CA SER A 344 14.36 6.68 16.66
C SER A 344 13.22 6.50 15.67
N SER A 345 12.27 7.43 15.66
CA SER A 345 11.20 7.43 14.67
C SER A 345 10.90 8.82 14.12
N THR A 346 10.50 8.84 12.84
CA THR A 346 10.04 10.05 12.15
C THR A 346 8.74 9.73 11.42
N ILE A 347 7.72 10.55 11.66
CA ILE A 347 6.45 10.50 10.92
C ILE A 347 6.25 11.86 10.26
N ILE A 348 6.13 11.87 8.93
CA ILE A 348 5.74 13.03 8.15
C ILE A 348 4.48 12.65 7.37
N SER A 349 3.36 13.28 7.70
CA SER A 349 2.08 13.06 7.04
C SER A 349 1.59 14.36 6.41
N LYS A 350 1.32 14.32 5.12
CA LYS A 350 0.72 15.44 4.39
C LYS A 350 -0.62 15.03 3.82
N SER A 351 -1.62 15.87 3.97
CA SER A 351 -2.94 15.60 3.46
C SER A 351 -3.53 16.80 2.71
N VAL A 352 -4.30 16.49 1.68
CA VAL A 352 -5.03 17.49 0.88
C VAL A 352 -6.49 17.06 0.81
N ALA A 353 -7.41 18.00 1.06
CA ALA A 353 -8.84 17.77 0.95
C ALA A 353 -9.49 18.81 0.03
N ARG A 354 -10.33 18.35 -0.92
CA ARG A 354 -11.04 19.15 -1.92
C ARG A 354 -12.47 18.64 -2.13
N GLY A 355 -13.39 19.53 -2.53
CA GLY A 355 -14.74 19.15 -2.96
C GLY A 355 -15.60 18.54 -1.86
N GLY A 356 -15.36 18.90 -0.58
CA GLY A 356 -16.01 18.28 0.56
C GLY A 356 -15.37 16.96 1.01
N GLY A 357 -14.24 16.57 0.43
CA GLY A 357 -13.46 15.42 0.87
C GLY A 357 -12.98 15.54 2.31
N ARG A 358 -12.72 14.40 2.96
CA ARG A 358 -12.26 14.33 4.34
C ARG A 358 -10.93 13.60 4.44
N THR A 359 -9.97 14.22 5.11
CA THR A 359 -8.72 13.56 5.52
C THR A 359 -8.67 13.45 7.03
N SER A 360 -8.15 12.34 7.54
CA SER A 360 -7.91 12.14 8.97
C SER A 360 -6.50 11.57 9.17
N TYR A 361 -5.69 12.21 9.99
CA TYR A 361 -4.46 11.62 10.49
C TYR A 361 -4.71 10.92 11.81
N ARG A 362 -4.32 9.65 11.90
CA ARG A 362 -4.46 8.86 13.12
C ARG A 362 -3.13 8.22 13.46
N GLY A 363 -2.45 8.79 14.47
CA GLY A 363 -1.09 8.39 14.84
C GLY A 363 -0.98 7.78 16.23
N LEU A 364 -0.07 6.82 16.38
CA LEU A 364 0.37 6.30 17.67
C LEU A 364 1.89 6.41 17.78
N VAL A 365 2.37 7.05 18.85
CA VAL A 365 3.75 6.90 19.31
C VAL A 365 3.70 6.30 20.70
N GLN A 366 4.26 5.09 20.85
CA GLN A 366 4.38 4.42 22.13
C GLN A 366 5.86 4.22 22.46
N ILE A 367 6.30 4.70 23.63
CA ILE A 367 7.65 4.49 24.15
C ILE A 367 7.48 3.65 25.43
N GLN A 368 7.96 2.41 25.38
CA GLN A 368 7.84 1.46 26.48
C GLN A 368 8.86 1.73 27.58
N GLU A 369 8.59 1.24 28.78
CA GLU A 369 9.55 1.22 29.87
C GLU A 369 10.84 0.50 29.43
N GLY A 370 12.00 1.08 29.75
CA GLY A 370 13.31 0.59 29.33
C GLY A 370 13.78 1.07 27.95
N ALA A 371 12.92 1.77 27.18
CA ALA A 371 13.30 2.34 25.88
C ALA A 371 13.96 3.73 26.02
N HIS A 372 14.91 3.87 26.96
CA HIS A 372 15.62 5.11 27.25
C HIS A 372 16.41 5.63 26.04
N HIS A 373 16.68 6.94 26.02
CA HIS A 373 17.34 7.66 24.93
C HIS A 373 16.63 7.56 23.57
N SER A 374 15.36 7.14 23.55
CA SER A 374 14.56 7.09 22.33
C SER A 374 14.11 8.49 21.89
N LYS A 375 13.97 8.67 20.57
CA LYS A 375 13.56 9.95 19.96
C LYS A 375 12.44 9.72 18.98
N SER A 376 11.41 10.57 19.02
CA SER A 376 10.32 10.56 18.06
C SER A 376 9.96 11.96 17.58
N THR A 377 9.80 12.12 16.28
CA THR A 377 9.31 13.36 15.67
C THR A 377 8.11 13.06 14.82
N VAL A 378 7.01 13.78 15.05
CA VAL A 378 5.77 13.67 14.27
C VAL A 378 5.43 15.04 13.69
N LYS A 379 5.24 15.09 12.38
CA LYS A 379 4.78 16.28 11.66
C LYS A 379 3.60 15.94 10.77
N CYS A 380 2.47 16.62 11.02
CA CYS A 380 1.23 16.43 10.29
C CYS A 380 0.79 17.75 9.67
N ASP A 381 0.84 17.87 8.35
CA ASP A 381 0.41 19.06 7.64
C ASP A 381 -0.83 18.74 6.80
N ALA A 382 -1.89 19.52 6.93
CA ALA A 382 -3.10 19.41 6.13
C ALA A 382 -3.35 20.69 5.33
N LEU A 383 -3.69 20.54 4.06
CA LEU A 383 -4.06 21.61 3.15
C LEU A 383 -5.52 21.45 2.73
N LEU A 384 -6.34 22.45 3.05
CA LEU A 384 -7.72 22.54 2.59
C LEU A 384 -7.78 23.40 1.33
N VAL A 385 -8.28 22.85 0.23
CA VAL A 385 -8.39 23.55 -1.05
C VAL A 385 -9.60 24.47 -1.07
N ASP A 386 -10.64 24.11 -0.33
CA ASP A 386 -11.91 24.85 -0.25
C ASP A 386 -12.43 24.94 1.19
N THR A 387 -13.63 25.52 1.36
CA THR A 387 -14.24 25.78 2.67
C THR A 387 -15.20 24.68 3.15
N ILE A 388 -15.52 23.70 2.29
CA ILE A 388 -16.43 22.58 2.62
C ILE A 388 -15.68 21.30 2.95
N SER A 389 -14.40 21.22 2.59
CA SER A 389 -13.52 20.08 2.90
C SER A 389 -13.08 20.08 4.35
N ARG A 390 -12.70 18.89 4.85
CA ARG A 390 -12.39 18.69 6.26
C ARG A 390 -11.08 17.92 6.45
N SER A 391 -10.32 18.32 7.48
CA SER A 391 -9.18 17.55 7.99
C SER A 391 -9.28 17.38 9.50
N ASP A 392 -9.01 16.16 9.97
CA ASP A 392 -9.01 15.82 11.39
C ASP A 392 -7.65 15.25 11.80
N THR A 393 -7.21 15.48 13.02
CA THR A 393 -5.96 14.93 13.58
C THR A 393 -6.24 14.27 14.91
N TYR A 394 -5.90 12.96 15.01
CA TYR A 394 -6.10 12.14 16.20
C TYR A 394 -4.75 11.57 16.68
N PRO A 395 -3.93 12.37 17.38
CA PRO A 395 -2.67 11.88 17.91
C PRO A 395 -2.93 11.06 19.17
N TYR A 396 -2.23 9.94 19.30
CA TYR A 396 -2.14 9.18 20.53
C TYR A 396 -0.68 9.00 20.92
N VAL A 397 -0.33 9.39 22.14
CA VAL A 397 1.02 9.36 22.68
C VAL A 397 1.01 8.63 24.02
N ASP A 398 1.75 7.52 24.11
CA ASP A 398 1.90 6.70 25.31
C ASP A 398 3.40 6.59 25.65
N VAL A 399 3.88 7.49 26.51
CA VAL A 399 5.29 7.55 26.93
C VAL A 399 5.42 7.00 28.35
N ARG A 400 6.17 5.92 28.50
CA ARG A 400 6.39 5.22 29.76
C ARG A 400 7.86 5.24 30.21
N GLU A 401 8.66 6.13 29.64
CA GLU A 401 10.07 6.29 29.90
C GLU A 401 10.41 7.78 30.00
N ASP A 402 11.16 8.17 31.01
CA ASP A 402 11.44 9.59 31.31
C ASP A 402 12.58 10.17 30.45
N ASP A 403 13.60 9.34 30.12
CA ASP A 403 14.79 9.78 29.37
C ASP A 403 14.58 9.61 27.87
N VAL A 404 13.67 10.42 27.31
CA VAL A 404 13.31 10.39 25.89
C VAL A 404 13.05 11.80 25.36
N ALA A 405 13.09 11.94 24.04
CA ALA A 405 12.72 13.18 23.34
C ALA A 405 11.58 12.91 22.35
N MET A 406 10.46 13.63 22.50
CA MET A 406 9.34 13.54 21.60
C MET A 406 8.84 14.90 21.19
N GLY A 407 8.64 15.11 19.87
CA GLY A 407 8.02 16.30 19.31
C GLY A 407 6.82 15.91 18.44
N HIS A 408 5.69 16.63 18.56
CA HIS A 408 4.55 16.51 17.67
C HIS A 408 4.11 17.91 17.24
N GLU A 409 4.08 18.13 15.93
CA GLU A 409 3.61 19.35 15.28
C GLU A 409 2.47 18.99 14.32
N ALA A 410 1.38 19.75 14.38
CA ALA A 410 0.26 19.61 13.44
C ALA A 410 -0.15 20.98 12.93
N THR A 411 -0.26 21.10 11.61
CA THR A 411 -0.73 22.33 10.95
C THR A 411 -1.90 22.03 10.03
N VAL A 412 -2.87 22.95 10.00
CA VAL A 412 -3.97 22.93 9.03
C VAL A 412 -4.02 24.30 8.38
N SER A 413 -3.88 24.33 7.08
CA SER A 413 -3.92 25.58 6.30
C SER A 413 -4.93 25.48 5.16
N LYS A 414 -5.48 26.62 4.77
CA LYS A 414 -6.23 26.80 3.52
C LYS A 414 -5.29 27.40 2.45
N ILE A 415 -5.56 27.12 1.18
CA ILE A 415 -4.87 27.80 0.09
C ILE A 415 -5.03 29.31 0.25
N SER A 416 -3.93 30.06 0.19
CA SER A 416 -3.93 31.50 0.32
C SER A 416 -4.49 32.15 -0.93
N ASP A 417 -5.51 32.98 -0.77
CA ASP A 417 -6.12 33.77 -1.86
C ASP A 417 -5.08 34.69 -2.52
N ASP A 418 -4.12 35.21 -1.75
CA ASP A 418 -3.02 36.06 -2.27
C ASP A 418 -2.03 35.25 -3.14
N GLN A 419 -1.70 34.05 -2.73
CA GLN A 419 -0.84 33.16 -3.54
C GLN A 419 -1.54 32.77 -4.84
N LEU A 420 -2.82 32.45 -4.77
CA LEU A 420 -3.63 32.12 -5.93
C LEU A 420 -3.72 33.30 -6.89
N PHE A 421 -4.07 34.48 -6.38
CA PHE A 421 -4.09 35.70 -7.16
C PHE A 421 -2.75 36.04 -7.82
N TYR A 422 -1.64 35.87 -7.09
CA TYR A 422 -0.32 36.11 -7.65
C TYR A 422 -0.01 35.17 -8.83
N LEU A 423 -0.30 33.87 -8.72
CA LEU A 423 -0.08 32.89 -9.78
C LEU A 423 -0.97 33.16 -10.99
N MET A 424 -2.24 33.47 -10.76
CA MET A 424 -3.20 33.86 -11.82
C MET A 424 -2.77 35.15 -12.53
N SER A 425 -2.21 36.11 -11.81
CA SER A 425 -1.68 37.38 -12.40
C SER A 425 -0.46 37.12 -13.31
N ARG A 426 0.17 35.93 -13.19
CA ARG A 426 1.26 35.47 -14.05
C ARG A 426 0.80 34.63 -15.27
N GLY A 427 -0.53 34.52 -15.45
CA GLY A 427 -1.13 33.89 -16.65
C GLY A 427 -1.55 32.45 -16.46
N LEU A 428 -1.53 31.91 -15.24
CA LEU A 428 -2.08 30.60 -14.94
C LEU A 428 -3.61 30.70 -14.77
N SER A 429 -4.33 29.66 -15.20
CA SER A 429 -5.72 29.48 -14.80
C SER A 429 -5.81 29.19 -13.29
N GLU A 430 -6.99 29.32 -12.72
CA GLU A 430 -7.21 29.00 -11.30
C GLU A 430 -6.84 27.56 -10.97
N ASP A 431 -7.26 26.59 -11.80
CA ASP A 431 -6.96 25.18 -11.61
C ASP A 431 -5.46 24.89 -11.72
N GLU A 432 -4.76 25.47 -12.69
CA GLU A 432 -3.29 25.33 -12.81
C GLU A 432 -2.56 25.92 -11.60
N ALA A 433 -3.01 27.07 -11.10
CA ALA A 433 -2.43 27.72 -9.93
C ALA A 433 -2.64 26.87 -8.66
N MET A 434 -3.85 26.34 -8.46
CA MET A 434 -4.15 25.42 -7.36
C MET A 434 -3.33 24.15 -7.44
N ALA A 435 -3.26 23.52 -8.62
CA ALA A 435 -2.45 22.30 -8.83
C ALA A 435 -0.97 22.57 -8.53
N MET A 436 -0.44 23.73 -8.90
CA MET A 436 0.94 24.11 -8.60
C MET A 436 1.19 24.23 -7.09
N ILE A 437 0.28 24.85 -6.34
CA ILE A 437 0.37 25.00 -4.87
C ILE A 437 0.33 23.62 -4.22
N VAL A 438 -0.61 22.77 -4.62
CA VAL A 438 -0.75 21.40 -4.08
C VAL A 438 0.50 20.56 -4.37
N ARG A 439 1.04 20.60 -5.61
CA ARG A 439 2.30 19.93 -5.95
C ARG A 439 3.46 20.39 -5.09
N GLY A 440 3.62 21.71 -4.89
CA GLY A 440 4.64 22.25 -4.00
C GLY A 440 4.50 21.79 -2.55
N PHE A 441 3.26 21.63 -2.07
CA PHE A 441 2.98 21.13 -0.72
C PHE A 441 3.41 19.68 -0.52
N ILE A 442 3.21 18.82 -1.52
CA ILE A 442 3.54 17.38 -1.43
C ILE A 442 4.95 17.03 -1.94
N GLU A 443 5.61 17.96 -2.62
CA GLU A 443 6.92 17.75 -3.28
C GLU A 443 7.98 17.05 -2.39
N PRO A 444 8.13 17.35 -1.09
CA PRO A 444 9.10 16.66 -0.25
C PRO A 444 8.93 15.14 -0.20
N ILE A 445 7.69 14.64 -0.36
CA ILE A 445 7.41 13.21 -0.40
C ILE A 445 7.54 12.67 -1.83
N ALA A 446 7.10 13.44 -2.82
CA ALA A 446 7.23 13.05 -4.22
C ALA A 446 8.69 12.82 -4.65
N ARG A 447 9.64 13.54 -4.07
CA ARG A 447 11.09 13.34 -4.29
C ARG A 447 11.64 12.00 -3.80
N GLU A 448 10.97 11.36 -2.85
CA GLU A 448 11.37 10.07 -2.30
C GLU A 448 10.86 8.88 -3.14
N LEU A 449 9.98 9.16 -4.11
CA LEU A 449 9.43 8.14 -5.00
C LEU A 449 10.42 7.85 -6.16
N PRO A 450 10.45 6.61 -6.67
CA PRO A 450 11.03 6.36 -7.98
C PRO A 450 10.41 7.29 -9.04
N MET A 451 11.20 7.69 -10.04
CA MET A 451 10.82 8.77 -10.97
C MET A 451 9.49 8.52 -11.67
N GLU A 452 9.23 7.29 -12.11
CA GLU A 452 7.98 6.89 -12.77
C GLU A 452 6.75 7.08 -11.85
N TYR A 453 6.90 6.77 -10.56
CA TYR A 453 5.85 6.94 -9.55
C TYR A 453 5.67 8.41 -9.14
N ALA A 454 6.74 9.19 -9.13
CA ALA A 454 6.65 10.63 -8.89
C ALA A 454 5.90 11.34 -10.01
N LEU A 455 6.13 10.94 -11.26
CA LEU A 455 5.39 11.45 -12.43
C LEU A 455 3.92 11.05 -12.38
N GLU A 456 3.64 9.79 -12.05
CA GLU A 456 2.27 9.29 -11.89
C GLU A 456 1.53 10.05 -10.78
N LEU A 457 2.15 10.21 -9.61
CA LEU A 457 1.57 10.96 -8.50
C LEU A 457 1.24 12.40 -8.89
N ASN A 458 2.15 13.11 -9.56
CA ASN A 458 1.92 14.48 -10.01
C ASN A 458 0.76 14.56 -11.01
N ARG A 459 0.69 13.62 -11.96
CA ARG A 459 -0.42 13.56 -12.93
C ARG A 459 -1.76 13.25 -12.25
N LEU A 460 -1.79 12.34 -11.28
CA LEU A 460 -2.98 12.04 -10.51
C LEU A 460 -3.52 13.27 -9.78
N ILE A 461 -2.63 14.06 -9.21
CA ILE A 461 -2.99 15.31 -8.54
C ILE A 461 -3.56 16.32 -9.54
N GLU A 462 -2.95 16.47 -10.71
CA GLU A 462 -3.50 17.33 -11.77
C GLU A 462 -4.93 16.93 -12.13
N LEU A 463 -5.15 15.65 -12.41
CA LEU A 463 -6.47 15.11 -12.75
C LEU A 463 -7.49 15.31 -11.61
N GLN A 464 -7.07 15.10 -10.37
CA GLN A 464 -7.92 15.37 -9.21
C GLN A 464 -8.25 16.87 -9.07
N MET A 465 -7.32 17.76 -9.42
CA MET A 465 -7.54 19.20 -9.39
C MET A 465 -8.44 19.69 -10.54
N GLU A 466 -8.39 19.07 -11.70
CA GLU A 466 -9.28 19.34 -12.83
C GLU A 466 -10.71 18.79 -12.61
N GLY A 467 -10.94 17.96 -11.61
CA GLY A 467 -12.22 17.28 -11.39
C GLY A 467 -12.53 16.16 -12.40
N ALA A 468 -11.51 15.72 -13.15
CA ALA A 468 -11.66 14.72 -14.20
C ALA A 468 -11.62 13.26 -13.70
N VAL A 469 -11.40 13.04 -12.41
CA VAL A 469 -11.31 11.70 -11.78
C VAL A 469 -12.34 11.60 -10.67
N GLY A 470 -13.45 10.95 -10.97
CA GLY A 470 -14.54 10.65 -10.04
C GLY A 470 -15.04 9.25 -10.25
#